data_82f9aeea394047c0fd8e1cd247b3cea9
#
_entry.id   82f9aeea394047c0fd8e1cd247b3cea9
#
_cell.length_a   1.000
_cell.length_b   1.000
_cell.length_c   1.000
_cell.angle_alpha   90.00
_cell.angle_beta   90.00
_cell.angle_gamma   90.00
#
_symmetry.space_group_name_H-M   'P 1'
#
loop_
_entity.id
_entity.type
_entity.pdbx_description
1 polymer ?
#
loop_
_entity_poly.entity_id
_entity_poly.type
_entity_poly.pdbx_seq_one_letter_code
_entity_poly.pdbx_strand_id
1 'polypeptide(L)'
;MKTNHIITTCLLGLSLGLTSCDSPMEEIKDIIFDRVFSPIGLEAKNIGESNATLNWTASSGVKSYQVEVYADDSLTFTGSPILTIKVNNPTLELKNLVYDTKYSARVMALDTADVSRNSKWSEVYFRTNAQQLLTAFSLEDIGDKDIVAHWPAGEDADNIIVFKKTTGEKVTAYVLTENDKTNGRAHVTGLQPETEYTLKLYRNGKERGSKSFKTIVDLSGATIVRSSDNFSEMLENATAHQIFALYNGTYKISAGAGEDGAGAAVINKDITIKGIYPTSKPKIQGRFQMEDGAGLTLTNVIVDGTKNATNDQFFNYKTATNYKALDINNCEFYGAVSGGTVMKGFYYVNVAATIEAVNIRNSYIHDITCDGGDMFDCRKGYIKTLNINNNIIYNCAKERDFVRYDDAAKSFNNPVPEINITNNTIDNCMNGANGKRILYVRFNGKKAGQHIKMANNLITNTQAVYTNQATTSTPEYSNNYYFNCTNANIFMPSDSGNSLYWNGDTSGRNGSDPKYKAPSKGDFTIGNEEVSKLKVGATR
;
A
#
# COMPACT_ATOMS: atom_id res chain seq x y z
N MET A 1 -31.74 -12.41 -40.71
CA MET A 1 -31.83 -12.35 -42.17
C MET A 1 -30.47 -12.76 -42.70
N LYS A 2 -30.25 -14.03 -43.04
CA LYS A 2 -30.38 -14.68 -44.36
C LYS A 2 -29.81 -13.79 -45.49
N THR A 3 -28.68 -14.18 -46.09
CA THR A 3 -28.77 -14.80 -47.41
C THR A 3 -27.46 -15.47 -47.82
N ASN A 4 -27.56 -16.77 -48.20
CA ASN A 4 -26.62 -17.57 -48.97
C ASN A 4 -26.63 -17.12 -50.44
N HIS A 5 -25.55 -17.45 -51.19
CA HIS A 5 -25.59 -17.91 -52.58
C HIS A 5 -24.24 -18.57 -52.89
N ILE A 6 -24.14 -19.91 -53.00
CA ILE A 6 -24.50 -20.83 -54.12
C ILE A 6 -23.55 -20.67 -55.33
N ILE A 7 -22.67 -21.64 -55.42
CA ILE A 7 -22.14 -22.52 -56.49
C ILE A 7 -22.66 -22.25 -57.91
N THR A 8 -21.76 -22.22 -58.89
CA THR A 8 -22.01 -22.77 -60.19
C THR A 8 -20.76 -23.37 -60.85
N THR A 9 -20.86 -24.67 -61.09
CA THR A 9 -19.97 -25.54 -61.82
C THR A 9 -20.04 -25.21 -63.32
N CYS A 10 -18.90 -25.22 -64.02
CA CYS A 10 -18.89 -25.48 -65.48
C CYS A 10 -17.77 -26.47 -65.80
N LEU A 11 -18.20 -27.69 -66.07
CA LEU A 11 -17.48 -28.71 -66.84
C LEU A 11 -17.50 -28.33 -68.33
N LEU A 12 -16.32 -28.25 -68.94
CA LEU A 12 -16.21 -28.51 -70.36
C LEU A 12 -14.91 -29.27 -70.64
N GLY A 13 -15.04 -30.51 -71.01
CA GLY A 13 -13.91 -31.30 -71.42
C GLY A 13 -13.51 -30.99 -72.88
N LEU A 14 -12.22 -31.05 -73.09
CA LEU A 14 -11.69 -31.34 -74.41
C LEU A 14 -10.44 -32.20 -74.30
N SER A 15 -10.51 -33.41 -74.72
CA SER A 15 -9.44 -34.36 -74.97
C SER A 15 -8.59 -33.86 -76.16
N LEU A 16 -7.26 -33.89 -76.05
CA LEU A 16 -6.37 -34.35 -77.12
C LEU A 16 -4.89 -34.08 -76.73
N GLY A 17 -4.07 -35.09 -76.92
CA GLY A 17 -2.60 -34.89 -77.10
C GLY A 17 -1.72 -35.48 -76.04
N LEU A 18 -1.58 -36.79 -75.97
CA LEU A 18 -0.40 -37.44 -75.43
C LEU A 18 0.81 -37.09 -76.30
N THR A 19 1.63 -36.14 -75.81
CA THR A 19 3.03 -36.13 -76.15
C THR A 19 3.79 -36.35 -74.84
N SER A 20 4.27 -37.56 -74.65
CA SER A 20 5.26 -37.92 -73.66
C SER A 20 6.52 -37.15 -73.96
N CYS A 21 6.79 -36.13 -73.17
CA CYS A 21 8.15 -35.67 -72.93
C CYS A 21 8.66 -36.39 -71.67
N ASP A 22 9.32 -37.52 -71.93
CA ASP A 22 10.26 -38.07 -70.94
C ASP A 22 11.40 -37.09 -70.79
N SER A 23 11.21 -36.18 -69.85
CA SER A 23 12.35 -35.55 -69.20
C SER A 23 12.73 -36.53 -68.10
N PRO A 24 13.91 -37.13 -68.10
CA PRO A 24 14.36 -37.89 -66.97
C PRO A 24 14.42 -36.89 -65.81
N MET A 25 13.55 -37.08 -64.81
CA MET A 25 13.85 -36.51 -63.52
C MET A 25 15.20 -37.06 -63.13
N GLU A 26 16.26 -36.24 -63.26
CA GLU A 26 17.48 -36.53 -62.58
C GLU A 26 17.14 -36.64 -61.10
N GLU A 27 17.04 -37.88 -60.62
CA GLU A 27 17.04 -38.12 -59.16
C GLU A 27 18.30 -37.41 -58.65
N ILE A 28 18.10 -36.35 -57.87
CA ILE A 28 19.18 -35.76 -57.10
C ILE A 28 19.61 -36.82 -56.10
N LYS A 29 20.53 -37.69 -56.54
CA LYS A 29 21.00 -38.85 -55.76
C LYS A 29 21.85 -38.47 -54.56
N ASP A 30 22.49 -37.29 -54.59
CA ASP A 30 23.33 -36.81 -53.50
C ASP A 30 23.32 -35.28 -53.48
N ILE A 31 22.69 -34.71 -52.44
CA ILE A 31 22.89 -33.32 -52.13
C ILE A 31 24.19 -33.24 -51.31
N ILE A 32 25.25 -32.83 -51.97
CA ILE A 32 26.56 -32.60 -51.33
C ILE A 32 26.48 -31.20 -50.67
N PHE A 33 26.47 -31.15 -49.36
CA PHE A 33 26.57 -29.90 -48.63
C PHE A 33 28.04 -29.51 -48.46
N ASP A 34 28.38 -28.26 -48.77
CA ASP A 34 29.76 -27.73 -48.59
C ASP A 34 30.16 -27.68 -47.13
N ARG A 35 29.21 -27.71 -46.21
CA ARG A 35 29.44 -27.63 -44.77
C ARG A 35 28.47 -28.52 -44.01
N VAL A 36 28.83 -28.92 -42.78
CA VAL A 36 27.88 -29.52 -41.85
C VAL A 36 26.88 -28.47 -41.38
N PHE A 37 25.67 -28.95 -41.01
CA PHE A 37 24.62 -28.03 -40.52
C PHE A 37 24.97 -27.40 -39.20
N SER A 38 24.67 -26.09 -39.07
CA SER A 38 24.83 -25.38 -37.82
C SER A 38 23.90 -25.95 -36.75
N PRO A 39 24.32 -25.97 -35.47
CA PRO A 39 23.45 -26.28 -34.37
C PRO A 39 22.22 -25.37 -34.39
N ILE A 40 21.03 -25.91 -34.11
CA ILE A 40 19.79 -25.12 -34.03
C ILE A 40 19.27 -25.13 -32.60
N GLY A 41 18.43 -24.12 -32.24
CA GLY A 41 17.81 -24.02 -30.93
C GLY A 41 18.82 -23.79 -29.79
N LEU A 42 19.95 -23.11 -30.09
CA LEU A 42 20.91 -22.74 -29.06
C LEU A 42 20.25 -21.78 -28.06
N GLU A 43 20.21 -22.18 -26.81
CA GLU A 43 19.62 -21.42 -25.71
C GLU A 43 20.47 -21.55 -24.45
N ALA A 44 20.38 -20.54 -23.57
CA ALA A 44 20.96 -20.57 -22.24
C ALA A 44 19.83 -20.81 -21.21
N LYS A 45 19.97 -21.85 -20.40
CA LYS A 45 19.04 -22.24 -19.33
C LYS A 45 19.72 -22.30 -17.98
N ASN A 46 18.93 -22.47 -16.91
CA ASN A 46 19.42 -22.59 -15.53
C ASN A 46 20.44 -21.51 -15.16
N ILE A 47 20.11 -20.25 -15.56
CA ILE A 47 21.01 -19.12 -15.34
C ILE A 47 20.96 -18.76 -13.86
N GLY A 48 22.10 -18.91 -13.20
CA GLY A 48 22.35 -18.54 -11.81
C GLY A 48 23.24 -17.29 -11.69
N GLU A 49 23.77 -17.08 -10.50
CA GLU A 49 24.74 -16.00 -10.24
C GLU A 49 26.11 -16.27 -10.90
N SER A 50 26.53 -17.53 -10.95
CA SER A 50 27.86 -17.93 -11.45
C SER A 50 27.84 -19.11 -12.39
N ASN A 51 26.68 -19.50 -12.90
CA ASN A 51 26.53 -20.64 -13.79
C ASN A 51 25.43 -20.42 -14.81
N ALA A 52 25.50 -21.13 -15.92
CA ALA A 52 24.45 -21.26 -16.92
C ALA A 52 24.63 -22.58 -17.66
N THR A 53 23.57 -23.10 -18.28
CA THR A 53 23.64 -24.29 -19.13
C THR A 53 23.31 -23.89 -20.56
N LEU A 54 24.22 -24.12 -21.47
CA LEU A 54 23.97 -24.00 -22.91
C LEU A 54 23.39 -25.33 -23.41
N ASN A 55 22.32 -25.27 -24.18
CA ASN A 55 21.71 -26.42 -24.85
C ASN A 55 21.46 -26.09 -26.31
N TRP A 56 21.61 -27.07 -27.18
CA TRP A 56 21.25 -26.96 -28.58
C TRP A 56 20.77 -28.32 -29.13
N THR A 57 20.15 -28.29 -30.28
CA THR A 57 19.78 -29.53 -30.96
C THR A 57 21.00 -30.09 -31.71
N ALA A 58 21.28 -31.38 -31.51
CA ALA A 58 22.35 -32.08 -32.21
C ALA A 58 22.11 -32.09 -33.71
N SER A 59 23.16 -31.74 -34.49
CA SER A 59 23.13 -31.86 -35.96
C SER A 59 23.41 -33.31 -36.39
N SER A 60 22.65 -33.80 -37.34
CA SER A 60 22.81 -35.17 -37.84
C SER A 60 24.26 -35.38 -38.39
N GLY A 61 24.88 -36.49 -38.00
CA GLY A 61 26.24 -36.86 -38.43
C GLY A 61 27.37 -36.11 -37.72
N VAL A 62 27.08 -35.11 -36.86
CA VAL A 62 28.09 -34.35 -36.10
C VAL A 62 28.42 -35.06 -34.80
N LYS A 63 29.70 -35.20 -34.49
CA LYS A 63 30.22 -35.88 -33.30
C LYS A 63 30.80 -34.91 -32.27
N SER A 64 31.11 -33.66 -32.66
CA SER A 64 31.69 -32.68 -31.77
C SER A 64 31.34 -31.25 -32.14
N TYR A 65 31.38 -30.36 -31.18
CA TYR A 65 31.08 -28.94 -31.32
C TYR A 65 32.21 -28.12 -30.68
N GLN A 66 32.50 -26.96 -31.26
CA GLN A 66 33.30 -25.93 -30.62
C GLN A 66 32.35 -24.90 -30.01
N VAL A 67 32.59 -24.58 -28.73
CA VAL A 67 31.86 -23.55 -28.01
C VAL A 67 32.81 -22.44 -27.62
N GLU A 68 32.42 -21.21 -27.85
CA GLU A 68 33.13 -20.02 -27.39
C GLU A 68 32.19 -19.15 -26.55
N VAL A 69 32.72 -18.57 -25.48
CA VAL A 69 31.96 -17.71 -24.55
C VAL A 69 32.73 -16.41 -24.35
N TYR A 70 32.03 -15.31 -24.44
CA TYR A 70 32.57 -13.95 -24.29
C TYR A 70 31.86 -13.26 -23.12
N ALA A 71 32.61 -12.59 -22.24
CA ALA A 71 32.08 -11.81 -21.13
C ALA A 71 31.95 -10.34 -21.51
N ASP A 72 31.02 -9.64 -20.84
CA ASP A 72 30.67 -8.23 -21.08
C ASP A 72 30.32 -7.93 -22.55
N ASP A 73 29.77 -8.94 -23.25
CA ASP A 73 29.44 -8.92 -24.66
C ASP A 73 27.93 -9.07 -24.91
N SER A 74 27.46 -8.49 -26.02
CA SER A 74 26.06 -8.53 -26.45
C SER A 74 25.98 -8.91 -27.94
N LEU A 75 26.42 -10.14 -28.27
CA LEU A 75 26.48 -10.73 -29.61
C LEU A 75 27.43 -9.99 -30.57
N THR A 76 28.43 -9.33 -30.07
CA THR A 76 29.45 -8.66 -30.91
C THR A 76 30.65 -9.56 -31.17
N PHE A 77 30.94 -10.49 -30.25
CA PHE A 77 32.07 -11.44 -30.30
C PHE A 77 33.42 -10.76 -30.56
N THR A 78 33.59 -9.57 -29.96
CA THR A 78 34.81 -8.79 -30.06
C THR A 78 35.79 -9.15 -28.95
N GLY A 79 37.09 -9.14 -29.23
CA GLY A 79 38.11 -9.51 -28.25
C GLY A 79 38.35 -11.01 -28.16
N SER A 80 38.90 -11.47 -27.02
CA SER A 80 39.21 -12.88 -26.78
C SER A 80 38.09 -13.55 -26.00
N PRO A 81 37.63 -14.76 -26.36
CA PRO A 81 36.70 -15.51 -25.58
C PRO A 81 37.29 -15.86 -24.19
N ILE A 82 36.46 -15.84 -23.16
CA ILE A 82 36.86 -16.32 -21.82
C ILE A 82 36.91 -17.84 -21.75
N LEU A 83 36.23 -18.54 -22.66
CA LEU A 83 36.21 -19.97 -22.79
C LEU A 83 36.16 -20.37 -24.27
N THR A 84 37.06 -21.26 -24.67
CA THR A 84 36.98 -21.99 -25.94
C THR A 84 37.14 -23.47 -25.63
N ILE A 85 36.12 -24.27 -25.90
CA ILE A 85 36.11 -25.70 -25.58
C ILE A 85 35.45 -26.53 -26.68
N LYS A 86 35.95 -27.76 -26.90
CA LYS A 86 35.29 -28.79 -27.71
C LYS A 86 34.47 -29.72 -26.83
N VAL A 87 33.23 -29.97 -27.22
CA VAL A 87 32.32 -30.88 -26.53
C VAL A 87 31.68 -31.85 -27.51
N ASN A 88 31.31 -33.05 -27.03
CA ASN A 88 30.68 -34.07 -27.85
C ASN A 88 29.16 -34.14 -27.66
N ASN A 89 28.67 -33.57 -26.59
CA ASN A 89 27.24 -33.54 -26.27
C ASN A 89 26.65 -32.18 -26.67
N PRO A 90 25.35 -32.10 -27.01
CA PRO A 90 24.68 -30.88 -27.37
C PRO A 90 24.25 -30.05 -26.13
N THR A 91 25.07 -30.11 -25.09
CA THR A 91 24.90 -29.34 -23.86
C THR A 91 26.25 -29.04 -23.23
N LEU A 92 26.36 -27.87 -22.58
CA LEU A 92 27.55 -27.45 -21.83
C LEU A 92 27.14 -26.70 -20.58
N GLU A 93 27.54 -27.17 -19.42
CA GLU A 93 27.43 -26.43 -18.16
C GLU A 93 28.59 -25.43 -18.04
N LEU A 94 28.27 -24.15 -17.96
CA LEU A 94 29.20 -23.06 -17.68
C LEU A 94 29.25 -22.82 -16.17
N LYS A 95 30.44 -22.76 -15.60
CA LYS A 95 30.72 -22.53 -14.17
C LYS A 95 31.67 -21.36 -13.98
N ASN A 96 31.72 -20.82 -12.76
CA ASN A 96 32.59 -19.72 -12.37
C ASN A 96 32.43 -18.47 -13.24
N LEU A 97 31.21 -18.25 -13.72
CA LEU A 97 30.84 -17.00 -14.37
C LEU A 97 30.80 -15.88 -13.34
N VAL A 98 31.00 -14.65 -13.77
CA VAL A 98 30.84 -13.47 -12.92
C VAL A 98 29.36 -13.12 -12.87
N TYR A 99 28.85 -12.82 -11.68
CA TYR A 99 27.46 -12.38 -11.45
C TYR A 99 27.17 -11.08 -12.20
N ASP A 100 25.90 -10.81 -12.42
CA ASP A 100 25.38 -9.57 -13.05
C ASP A 100 26.14 -9.18 -14.34
N THR A 101 26.56 -10.19 -15.12
CA THR A 101 27.42 -10.02 -16.28
C THR A 101 26.70 -10.49 -17.54
N LYS A 102 26.84 -9.71 -18.60
CA LYS A 102 26.36 -10.07 -19.93
C LYS A 102 27.35 -11.05 -20.58
N TYR A 103 26.80 -12.10 -21.16
CA TYR A 103 27.59 -13.09 -21.91
C TYR A 103 27.01 -13.32 -23.28
N SER A 104 27.88 -13.51 -24.24
CA SER A 104 27.54 -14.09 -25.54
C SER A 104 28.23 -15.42 -25.71
N ALA A 105 27.50 -16.42 -26.15
CA ALA A 105 28.07 -17.70 -26.50
C ALA A 105 27.74 -18.08 -27.93
N ARG A 106 28.65 -18.79 -28.58
CA ARG A 106 28.44 -19.32 -29.92
C ARG A 106 28.90 -20.75 -30.03
N VAL A 107 28.20 -21.54 -30.83
CA VAL A 107 28.46 -22.96 -31.03
C VAL A 107 28.57 -23.26 -32.51
N MET A 108 29.60 -24.01 -32.89
CA MET A 108 29.85 -24.47 -34.25
C MET A 108 29.95 -25.99 -34.28
N ALA A 109 29.32 -26.63 -35.20
CA ALA A 109 29.46 -28.07 -35.45
C ALA A 109 30.76 -28.32 -36.23
N LEU A 110 31.54 -29.31 -35.77
CA LEU A 110 32.85 -29.65 -36.36
C LEU A 110 32.73 -30.87 -37.29
N ASP A 111 33.27 -30.75 -38.48
CA ASP A 111 33.52 -31.88 -39.36
C ASP A 111 34.82 -32.56 -38.90
N THR A 112 34.77 -33.87 -38.62
CA THR A 112 35.95 -34.62 -38.13
C THR A 112 36.95 -34.98 -39.22
N ALA A 113 36.53 -34.91 -40.48
CA ALA A 113 37.39 -35.27 -41.64
C ALA A 113 38.02 -34.04 -42.29
N ASP A 114 37.28 -32.91 -42.32
CA ASP A 114 37.73 -31.69 -42.99
C ASP A 114 37.25 -30.43 -42.26
N VAL A 115 38.14 -29.69 -41.63
CA VAL A 115 37.83 -28.46 -40.86
C VAL A 115 37.27 -27.35 -41.75
N SER A 116 37.51 -27.35 -43.07
CA SER A 116 36.92 -26.37 -43.98
C SER A 116 35.42 -26.53 -44.13
N ARG A 117 34.91 -27.68 -43.76
CA ARG A 117 33.47 -28.04 -43.78
C ARG A 117 32.76 -27.81 -42.47
N ASN A 118 33.38 -27.20 -41.46
CA ASN A 118 32.73 -26.79 -40.24
C ASN A 118 31.53 -25.91 -40.52
N SER A 119 30.50 -25.98 -39.66
CA SER A 119 29.27 -25.18 -39.80
C SER A 119 29.52 -23.67 -39.61
N LYS A 120 28.54 -22.87 -39.88
CA LYS A 120 28.47 -21.51 -39.32
C LYS A 120 28.21 -21.56 -37.83
N TRP A 121 28.51 -20.47 -37.14
CA TRP A 121 28.19 -20.31 -35.73
C TRP A 121 26.68 -20.13 -35.51
N SER A 122 26.17 -20.71 -34.44
CA SER A 122 24.89 -20.35 -33.81
C SER A 122 25.20 -19.59 -32.55
N GLU A 123 24.38 -18.58 -32.23
CA GLU A 123 24.71 -17.57 -31.23
C GLU A 123 23.60 -17.43 -30.22
N VAL A 124 23.94 -17.12 -28.97
CA VAL A 124 23.00 -16.83 -27.87
C VAL A 124 23.56 -15.78 -26.92
N TYR A 125 22.68 -14.90 -26.46
CA TYR A 125 22.98 -13.93 -25.42
C TYR A 125 22.28 -14.39 -24.11
N PHE A 126 22.96 -14.17 -22.98
CA PHE A 126 22.37 -14.32 -21.65
C PHE A 126 23.05 -13.39 -20.65
N ARG A 127 22.46 -13.23 -19.48
CA ARG A 127 23.03 -12.47 -18.37
C ARG A 127 22.90 -13.29 -17.09
N THR A 128 23.98 -13.41 -16.34
CA THR A 128 23.96 -14.03 -15.01
C THR A 128 23.16 -13.19 -14.04
N ASN A 129 22.55 -13.85 -13.06
CA ASN A 129 21.81 -13.18 -12.01
C ASN A 129 22.74 -12.32 -11.14
N ALA A 130 22.20 -11.21 -10.60
CA ALA A 130 22.87 -10.45 -9.57
C ALA A 130 22.92 -11.25 -8.26
N GLN A 131 23.94 -11.03 -7.46
CA GLN A 131 24.05 -11.61 -6.12
C GLN A 131 23.06 -10.94 -5.15
N GLN A 132 22.76 -11.59 -4.04
CA GLN A 132 21.99 -11.02 -2.96
C GLN A 132 22.72 -11.20 -1.63
N LEU A 133 23.73 -10.37 -1.41
CA LEU A 133 24.51 -10.39 -0.16
C LEU A 133 23.85 -9.57 0.97
N LEU A 134 23.04 -8.56 0.63
CA LEU A 134 22.39 -7.73 1.65
C LEU A 134 21.44 -8.57 2.51
N THR A 135 21.60 -8.50 3.81
CA THR A 135 20.67 -9.10 4.78
C THR A 135 19.39 -8.24 4.90
N ALA A 136 18.36 -8.78 5.53
CA ALA A 136 17.16 -7.99 5.83
C ALA A 136 17.50 -6.88 6.84
N PHE A 137 16.96 -5.70 6.63
CA PHE A 137 17.08 -4.60 7.59
C PHE A 137 16.21 -4.87 8.81
N SER A 138 16.76 -4.70 10.00
CA SER A 138 16.01 -4.62 11.25
C SER A 138 15.37 -3.23 11.40
N LEU A 139 14.46 -3.09 12.35
CA LEU A 139 13.88 -1.78 12.64
C LEU A 139 14.94 -0.77 13.15
N GLU A 140 15.98 -1.26 13.83
CA GLU A 140 17.06 -0.44 14.37
C GLU A 140 18.05 0.04 13.31
N ASP A 141 18.09 -0.64 12.15
CA ASP A 141 18.93 -0.23 11.03
C ASP A 141 18.38 0.97 10.27
N ILE A 142 17.07 1.23 10.39
CA ILE A 142 16.37 2.25 9.60
C ILE A 142 16.16 3.52 10.42
N GLY A 143 16.88 4.58 10.07
CA GLY A 143 16.70 5.91 10.64
C GLY A 143 15.72 6.79 9.85
N ASP A 144 15.56 8.02 10.28
CA ASP A 144 14.74 9.01 9.55
C ASP A 144 15.48 9.60 8.34
N LYS A 145 16.80 9.70 8.42
CA LYS A 145 17.68 10.28 7.37
C LYS A 145 18.85 9.38 7.00
N ASP A 146 18.83 8.13 7.47
CA ASP A 146 19.93 7.19 7.29
C ASP A 146 19.46 5.72 7.28
N ILE A 147 20.40 4.83 6.96
CA ILE A 147 20.21 3.39 6.98
C ILE A 147 21.54 2.70 7.28
N VAL A 148 21.51 1.65 8.09
CA VAL A 148 22.65 0.75 8.27
C VAL A 148 22.44 -0.50 7.41
N ALA A 149 23.31 -0.69 6.44
CA ALA A 149 23.31 -1.86 5.58
C ALA A 149 24.25 -2.94 6.13
N HIS A 150 23.85 -4.21 6.02
CA HIS A 150 24.62 -5.36 6.46
C HIS A 150 24.76 -6.41 5.35
N TRP A 151 25.96 -7.03 5.26
CA TRP A 151 26.28 -8.16 4.40
C TRP A 151 27.31 -9.06 5.10
N PRO A 152 27.62 -10.28 4.58
CA PRO A 152 28.62 -11.13 5.21
C PRO A 152 29.99 -10.45 5.29
N ALA A 153 30.60 -10.45 6.48
CA ALA A 153 31.89 -9.83 6.72
C ALA A 153 32.98 -10.43 5.81
N GLY A 154 33.86 -9.58 5.30
CA GLY A 154 34.95 -9.97 4.39
C GLY A 154 34.54 -10.14 2.92
N GLU A 155 33.26 -10.02 2.60
CA GLU A 155 32.82 -9.99 1.21
C GLU A 155 33.21 -8.68 0.55
N ASP A 156 33.80 -8.79 -0.63
CA ASP A 156 34.36 -7.65 -1.37
C ASP A 156 33.26 -6.84 -2.04
N ALA A 157 33.19 -5.56 -1.71
CA ALA A 157 32.27 -4.58 -2.28
C ALA A 157 32.94 -3.20 -2.33
N ASP A 158 32.49 -2.34 -3.23
CA ASP A 158 33.11 -1.02 -3.46
C ASP A 158 32.23 0.12 -2.95
N ASN A 159 30.95 0.05 -3.23
CA ASN A 159 30.03 1.13 -2.92
C ASN A 159 28.58 0.66 -2.71
N ILE A 160 27.83 1.53 -2.06
CA ILE A 160 26.38 1.44 -1.93
C ILE A 160 25.77 2.63 -2.66
N ILE A 161 24.71 2.39 -3.43
CA ILE A 161 23.91 3.44 -4.07
C ILE A 161 22.47 3.29 -3.60
N VAL A 162 21.88 4.41 -3.20
CA VAL A 162 20.48 4.47 -2.79
C VAL A 162 19.67 5.21 -3.84
N PHE A 163 18.56 4.59 -4.24
CA PHE A 163 17.63 5.11 -5.23
C PHE A 163 16.28 5.36 -4.59
N LYS A 164 15.60 6.42 -4.99
CA LYS A 164 14.20 6.65 -4.63
C LYS A 164 13.34 5.62 -5.35
N LYS A 165 12.60 4.79 -4.61
CA LYS A 165 11.87 3.65 -5.19
C LYS A 165 10.81 4.06 -6.22
N THR A 166 10.15 5.20 -5.99
CA THR A 166 9.06 5.69 -6.85
C THR A 166 9.52 6.21 -8.21
N THR A 167 10.71 6.82 -8.28
CA THR A 167 11.23 7.48 -9.48
C THR A 167 12.43 6.77 -10.09
N GLY A 168 13.11 5.90 -9.33
CA GLY A 168 14.40 5.32 -9.73
C GLY A 168 15.57 6.32 -9.70
N GLU A 169 15.36 7.53 -9.19
CA GLU A 169 16.38 8.56 -9.08
C GLU A 169 17.45 8.17 -8.05
N LYS A 170 18.72 8.36 -8.41
CA LYS A 170 19.85 8.18 -7.50
C LYS A 170 19.85 9.33 -6.47
N VAL A 171 19.77 8.97 -5.19
CA VAL A 171 19.75 9.93 -4.08
C VAL A 171 21.13 10.14 -3.51
N THR A 172 21.84 9.07 -3.21
CA THR A 172 23.18 9.12 -2.63
C THR A 172 24.02 7.94 -3.08
N ALA A 173 25.33 8.11 -3.02
CA ALA A 173 26.29 7.03 -3.20
C ALA A 173 27.32 7.10 -2.07
N TYR A 174 27.58 5.96 -1.44
CA TYR A 174 28.53 5.80 -0.36
C TYR A 174 29.66 4.87 -0.79
N VAL A 175 30.88 5.37 -0.78
CA VAL A 175 32.09 4.56 -1.06
C VAL A 175 32.47 3.84 0.23
N LEU A 176 32.58 2.52 0.16
CA LEU A 176 32.88 1.68 1.34
C LEU A 176 34.32 1.87 1.78
N THR A 177 34.50 2.08 3.08
CA THR A 177 35.81 2.09 3.71
C THR A 177 36.30 0.65 3.94
N GLU A 178 37.59 0.47 4.20
CA GLU A 178 38.12 -0.86 4.56
C GLU A 178 37.49 -1.43 5.84
N ASN A 179 37.11 -0.56 6.78
CA ASN A 179 36.38 -0.95 7.99
C ASN A 179 34.99 -1.48 7.67
N ASP A 180 34.27 -0.83 6.75
CA ASP A 180 32.94 -1.29 6.30
C ASP A 180 33.02 -2.69 5.67
N LYS A 181 33.99 -2.90 4.77
CA LYS A 181 34.22 -4.19 4.10
C LYS A 181 34.56 -5.29 5.08
N THR A 182 35.47 -5.03 6.02
CA THR A 182 35.90 -5.97 7.03
C THR A 182 34.76 -6.40 7.93
N ASN A 183 33.88 -5.45 8.31
CA ASN A 183 32.76 -5.72 9.23
C ASN A 183 31.46 -6.10 8.49
N GLY A 184 31.41 -5.99 7.16
CA GLY A 184 30.19 -6.22 6.40
C GLY A 184 29.05 -5.27 6.77
N ARG A 185 29.38 -4.01 7.11
CA ARG A 185 28.42 -3.03 7.62
C ARG A 185 28.76 -1.63 7.17
N ALA A 186 27.76 -0.86 6.69
CA ALA A 186 27.94 0.53 6.33
C ALA A 186 26.76 1.40 6.79
N HIS A 187 27.05 2.61 7.23
CA HIS A 187 26.08 3.61 7.63
C HIS A 187 25.93 4.66 6.52
N VAL A 188 24.80 4.66 5.85
CA VAL A 188 24.50 5.55 4.71
C VAL A 188 23.53 6.63 5.14
N THR A 189 23.93 7.90 4.97
CA THR A 189 23.18 9.09 5.38
C THR A 189 22.67 9.90 4.17
N GLY A 190 21.95 11.01 4.43
CA GLY A 190 21.48 11.92 3.38
C GLY A 190 20.13 11.54 2.78
N LEU A 191 19.35 10.75 3.49
CA LEU A 191 18.01 10.36 3.10
C LEU A 191 16.94 11.37 3.60
N GLN A 192 15.72 11.24 3.11
CA GLN A 192 14.56 12.00 3.58
C GLN A 192 13.67 11.09 4.42
N PRO A 193 13.01 11.62 5.46
CA PRO A 193 12.05 10.86 6.26
C PRO A 193 10.87 10.33 5.44
N GLU A 194 10.22 9.27 5.94
CA GLU A 194 8.98 8.68 5.42
C GLU A 194 9.01 8.33 3.91
N THR A 195 10.21 8.13 3.36
CA THR A 195 10.44 7.93 1.94
C THR A 195 10.87 6.50 1.64
N GLU A 196 10.33 5.92 0.57
CA GLU A 196 10.70 4.59 0.09
C GLU A 196 11.95 4.63 -0.78
N TYR A 197 12.89 3.77 -0.46
CA TYR A 197 14.18 3.64 -1.14
C TYR A 197 14.46 2.20 -1.55
N THR A 198 15.36 2.06 -2.53
CA THR A 198 16.05 0.82 -2.86
C THR A 198 17.55 1.05 -2.70
N LEU A 199 18.17 0.30 -1.79
CA LEU A 199 19.60 0.30 -1.57
C LEU A 199 20.22 -0.85 -2.36
N LYS A 200 21.30 -0.59 -3.07
CA LYS A 200 22.05 -1.56 -3.87
C LYS A 200 23.52 -1.54 -3.50
N LEU A 201 24.06 -2.73 -3.30
CA LEU A 201 25.49 -2.99 -3.05
C LEU A 201 26.17 -3.35 -4.37
N TYR A 202 27.34 -2.78 -4.64
CA TYR A 202 28.06 -2.99 -5.89
C TYR A 202 29.53 -3.38 -5.67
N ARG A 203 30.08 -4.10 -6.66
CA ARG A 203 31.51 -4.28 -6.87
C ARG A 203 31.83 -4.12 -8.36
N ASN A 204 32.80 -3.27 -8.72
CA ASN A 204 33.21 -3.03 -10.10
C ASN A 204 32.02 -2.79 -11.04
N GLY A 205 31.01 -2.02 -10.56
CA GLY A 205 29.79 -1.71 -11.31
C GLY A 205 28.77 -2.86 -11.43
N LYS A 206 29.03 -4.04 -10.84
CA LYS A 206 28.11 -5.19 -10.84
C LYS A 206 27.36 -5.27 -9.52
N GLU A 207 26.06 -5.53 -9.60
CA GLU A 207 25.17 -5.59 -8.41
C GLU A 207 25.44 -6.86 -7.60
N ARG A 208 25.70 -6.69 -6.29
CA ARG A 208 25.89 -7.76 -5.31
C ARG A 208 24.75 -7.88 -4.29
N GLY A 209 23.73 -7.07 -4.40
CA GLY A 209 22.54 -7.14 -3.57
C GLY A 209 21.67 -5.91 -3.68
N SER A 210 20.37 -6.09 -3.50
CA SER A 210 19.37 -5.05 -3.55
C SER A 210 18.29 -5.27 -2.49
N LYS A 211 17.96 -4.23 -1.72
CA LYS A 211 16.88 -4.25 -0.71
C LYS A 211 16.13 -2.95 -0.71
N SER A 212 14.80 -3.04 -0.61
CA SER A 212 13.95 -1.87 -0.41
C SER A 212 13.64 -1.68 1.06
N PHE A 213 13.50 -0.42 1.46
CA PHE A 213 13.11 0.00 2.81
C PHE A 213 12.36 1.33 2.76
N LYS A 214 11.73 1.70 3.87
CA LYS A 214 11.15 3.03 4.06
C LYS A 214 11.76 3.64 5.31
N THR A 215 12.29 4.86 5.21
CA THR A 215 12.78 5.62 6.36
C THR A 215 11.66 5.89 7.35
N ILE A 216 12.01 5.99 8.63
CA ILE A 216 11.06 6.29 9.69
C ILE A 216 10.60 7.75 9.63
N VAL A 217 9.69 8.14 10.52
CA VAL A 217 9.19 9.52 10.63
C VAL A 217 10.34 10.50 10.98
N ASP A 218 10.21 11.76 10.56
CA ASP A 218 11.18 12.81 10.94
C ASP A 218 11.26 12.96 12.45
N LEU A 219 12.43 12.76 13.02
CA LEU A 219 12.71 12.86 14.45
C LEU A 219 13.25 14.23 14.87
N SER A 220 13.38 15.18 13.95
CA SER A 220 13.91 16.51 14.25
C SER A 220 13.07 17.21 15.32
N GLY A 221 13.73 17.64 16.38
CA GLY A 221 13.09 18.33 17.52
C GLY A 221 12.18 17.46 18.39
N ALA A 222 12.13 16.14 18.17
CA ALA A 222 11.28 15.26 18.94
C ALA A 222 11.98 14.77 20.22
N THR A 223 11.20 14.70 21.30
CA THR A 223 11.55 13.94 22.50
C THR A 223 11.28 12.47 22.23
N ILE A 224 12.31 11.64 22.27
CA ILE A 224 12.20 10.20 22.08
C ILE A 224 11.66 9.56 23.36
N VAL A 225 10.61 8.73 23.21
CA VAL A 225 9.94 8.07 24.34
C VAL A 225 10.02 6.55 24.18
N ARG A 226 10.48 5.87 25.23
CA ARG A 226 10.53 4.40 25.32
C ARG A 226 9.42 3.89 26.23
N SER A 227 9.04 2.63 26.07
CA SER A 227 7.99 2.01 26.90
C SER A 227 8.35 1.90 28.39
N SER A 228 9.62 2.09 28.74
CA SER A 228 10.10 2.21 30.13
C SER A 228 9.87 3.59 30.74
N ASP A 229 9.60 4.61 29.92
CA ASP A 229 9.44 5.99 30.37
C ASP A 229 8.02 6.22 30.89
N ASN A 230 7.88 7.13 31.85
CA ASN A 230 6.56 7.53 32.35
C ASN A 230 5.90 8.54 31.40
N PHE A 231 5.35 8.03 30.30
CA PHE A 231 4.75 8.86 29.27
C PHE A 231 3.56 9.71 29.78
N SER A 232 2.80 9.21 30.76
CA SER A 232 1.71 9.98 31.37
C SER A 232 2.23 11.26 32.02
N GLU A 233 3.29 11.17 32.82
CA GLU A 233 3.94 12.32 33.45
C GLU A 233 4.59 13.27 32.42
N MET A 234 5.17 12.71 31.35
CA MET A 234 5.74 13.52 30.26
C MET A 234 4.66 14.36 29.56
N LEU A 235 3.45 13.83 29.40
CA LEU A 235 2.33 14.57 28.83
C LEU A 235 1.84 15.69 29.77
N GLU A 236 1.76 15.43 31.07
CA GLU A 236 1.39 16.43 32.10
C GLU A 236 2.37 17.61 32.11
N ASN A 237 3.65 17.34 31.94
CA ASN A 237 4.73 18.32 31.92
C ASN A 237 5.08 18.86 30.54
N ALA A 238 4.27 18.56 29.51
CA ALA A 238 4.54 18.95 28.14
C ALA A 238 4.61 20.47 27.98
N THR A 239 5.53 20.93 27.14
CA THR A 239 5.62 22.33 26.70
C THR A 239 4.83 22.54 25.40
N ALA A 240 4.47 23.79 25.09
CA ALA A 240 3.79 24.10 23.84
C ALA A 240 4.65 23.67 22.62
N HIS A 241 4.00 23.08 21.63
CA HIS A 241 4.59 22.55 20.39
C HIS A 241 5.58 21.39 20.58
N GLN A 242 5.57 20.75 21.77
CA GLN A 242 6.41 19.58 22.01
C GLN A 242 6.00 18.40 21.11
N ILE A 243 7.02 17.73 20.57
CA ILE A 243 6.86 16.55 19.75
C ILE A 243 7.36 15.34 20.53
N PHE A 244 6.51 14.37 20.76
CA PHE A 244 6.86 13.06 21.34
C PHE A 244 6.94 12.02 20.23
N ALA A 245 8.08 11.36 20.09
CA ALA A 245 8.28 10.25 19.16
C ALA A 245 8.42 8.95 19.96
N LEU A 246 7.45 8.06 19.83
CA LEU A 246 7.33 6.84 20.61
C LEU A 246 7.91 5.64 19.87
N TYR A 247 8.82 4.91 20.50
CA TYR A 247 9.17 3.57 20.05
C TYR A 247 7.94 2.63 20.12
N ASN A 248 8.00 1.51 19.39
CA ASN A 248 6.99 0.46 19.55
C ASN A 248 6.98 -0.03 21.02
N GLY A 249 5.80 -0.27 21.52
CA GLY A 249 5.57 -0.64 22.92
C GLY A 249 4.18 -0.22 23.39
N THR A 250 3.89 -0.45 24.67
CA THR A 250 2.62 -0.06 25.28
C THR A 250 2.87 1.04 26.31
N TYR A 251 2.09 2.11 26.20
CA TYR A 251 2.15 3.32 27.03
C TYR A 251 0.82 3.51 27.73
N LYS A 252 0.79 3.38 29.05
CA LYS A 252 -0.42 3.56 29.86
C LYS A 252 -0.55 5.02 30.31
N ILE A 253 -1.71 5.62 30.06
CA ILE A 253 -2.07 6.90 30.67
C ILE A 253 -2.59 6.61 32.07
N SER A 254 -1.89 7.11 33.08
CA SER A 254 -2.20 6.84 34.50
C SER A 254 -3.11 7.88 35.14
N ALA A 255 -3.23 9.08 34.57
CA ALA A 255 -4.02 10.16 35.13
C ALA A 255 -5.50 9.79 35.23
N GLY A 256 -6.03 9.73 36.46
CA GLY A 256 -7.41 9.35 36.74
C GLY A 256 -7.73 7.87 36.53
N ALA A 257 -6.71 7.01 36.44
CA ALA A 257 -6.86 5.55 36.37
C ALA A 257 -6.90 4.93 37.76
N GLY A 258 -7.70 3.85 37.92
CA GLY A 258 -7.51 2.92 39.03
C GLY A 258 -6.29 2.02 38.81
N GLU A 259 -6.00 1.09 39.73
CA GLU A 259 -4.80 0.22 39.67
C GLU A 259 -4.63 -0.49 38.31
N ASP A 260 -5.69 -1.05 37.77
CA ASP A 260 -5.66 -1.83 36.51
C ASP A 260 -6.18 -1.05 35.29
N GLY A 261 -6.71 0.15 35.47
CA GLY A 261 -7.32 0.95 34.40
C GLY A 261 -6.32 1.88 33.70
N ALA A 262 -6.78 2.47 32.60
CA ALA A 262 -6.12 3.58 31.93
C ALA A 262 -6.99 4.84 32.05
N GLY A 263 -6.37 6.01 32.12
CA GLY A 263 -7.02 7.28 32.38
C GLY A 263 -7.13 8.21 31.18
N ALA A 264 -7.14 9.51 31.46
CA ALA A 264 -7.22 10.56 30.45
C ALA A 264 -6.00 11.50 30.57
N ALA A 265 -5.25 11.62 29.49
CA ALA A 265 -4.24 12.67 29.39
C ALA A 265 -4.91 14.02 29.16
N VAL A 266 -4.60 15.01 30.00
CA VAL A 266 -5.06 16.39 29.80
C VAL A 266 -4.15 17.06 28.78
N ILE A 267 -4.75 17.51 27.69
CA ILE A 267 -4.07 18.22 26.61
C ILE A 267 -4.51 19.69 26.66
N ASN A 268 -3.67 20.51 27.28
CA ASN A 268 -3.87 21.95 27.45
C ASN A 268 -2.84 22.80 26.72
N LYS A 269 -2.03 22.17 25.87
CA LYS A 269 -1.03 22.82 25.00
C LYS A 269 -0.99 22.07 23.67
N ASP A 270 -0.62 22.76 22.60
CA ASP A 270 -0.42 22.17 21.30
C ASP A 270 0.74 21.17 21.37
N ILE A 271 0.48 19.90 21.11
CA ILE A 271 1.48 18.84 21.09
C ILE A 271 1.30 17.89 19.90
N THR A 272 2.39 17.21 19.57
CA THR A 272 2.39 16.13 18.59
C THR A 272 2.86 14.84 19.24
N ILE A 273 2.15 13.75 19.00
CA ILE A 273 2.52 12.38 19.40
C ILE A 273 2.62 11.54 18.14
N LYS A 274 3.78 10.96 17.88
CA LYS A 274 3.99 10.13 16.69
C LYS A 274 4.71 8.84 17.01
N GLY A 275 4.25 7.75 16.39
CA GLY A 275 4.98 6.47 16.40
C GLY A 275 6.15 6.54 15.44
N ILE A 276 7.31 6.10 15.87
CA ILE A 276 8.55 6.12 15.09
C ILE A 276 8.45 5.20 13.87
N TYR A 277 7.90 3.99 14.06
CA TYR A 277 7.79 2.99 13.01
C TYR A 277 6.34 2.87 12.49
N PRO A 278 6.05 3.30 11.26
CA PRO A 278 4.68 3.22 10.70
C PRO A 278 4.12 1.80 10.61
N THR A 279 5.00 0.80 10.49
CA THR A 279 4.64 -0.63 10.41
C THR A 279 4.58 -1.34 11.76
N SER A 280 5.07 -0.70 12.83
CA SER A 280 5.07 -1.24 14.20
C SER A 280 4.67 -0.12 15.16
N LYS A 281 3.37 0.23 15.15
CA LYS A 281 2.84 1.36 15.88
C LYS A 281 2.88 1.14 17.39
N PRO A 282 3.29 2.17 18.19
CA PRO A 282 3.13 2.15 19.64
C PRO A 282 1.66 2.17 20.02
N LYS A 283 1.33 1.51 21.13
CA LYS A 283 -0.01 1.43 21.70
C LYS A 283 -0.14 2.35 22.91
N ILE A 284 -1.05 3.30 22.85
CA ILE A 284 -1.41 4.18 23.95
C ILE A 284 -2.71 3.64 24.57
N GLN A 285 -2.66 3.21 25.82
CA GLN A 285 -3.84 2.82 26.58
C GLN A 285 -4.36 4.04 27.32
N GLY A 286 -5.57 4.48 26.98
CA GLY A 286 -6.18 5.67 27.56
C GLY A 286 -6.99 6.49 26.57
N ARG A 287 -7.22 7.73 26.93
CA ARG A 287 -7.98 8.73 26.17
C ARG A 287 -7.41 10.14 26.41
N PHE A 288 -7.96 11.12 25.72
CA PHE A 288 -7.48 12.51 25.78
C PHE A 288 -8.59 13.46 26.22
N GLN A 289 -8.29 14.32 27.15
CA GLN A 289 -9.14 15.43 27.58
C GLN A 289 -8.59 16.73 27.04
N MET A 290 -9.34 17.40 26.16
CA MET A 290 -8.91 18.62 25.49
C MET A 290 -9.29 19.84 26.31
N GLU A 291 -8.33 20.70 26.65
CA GLU A 291 -8.50 21.90 27.47
C GLU A 291 -7.78 23.11 26.86
N ASP A 292 -8.15 24.29 27.30
CA ASP A 292 -7.45 25.57 27.10
C ASP A 292 -7.11 25.94 25.64
N GLY A 293 -7.88 25.42 24.68
CA GLY A 293 -7.69 25.74 23.28
C GLY A 293 -6.60 24.94 22.57
N ALA A 294 -6.06 23.91 23.21
CA ALA A 294 -4.98 23.08 22.68
C ALA A 294 -5.34 22.36 21.39
N GLY A 295 -4.34 22.19 20.52
CA GLY A 295 -4.32 21.28 19.40
C GLY A 295 -3.62 19.96 19.75
N LEU A 296 -3.98 18.90 19.04
CA LEU A 296 -3.33 17.59 19.19
C LEU A 296 -3.14 16.95 17.82
N THR A 297 -1.89 16.59 17.54
CA THR A 297 -1.56 15.80 16.35
C THR A 297 -1.17 14.38 16.76
N LEU A 298 -1.85 13.37 16.22
CA LEU A 298 -1.54 11.95 16.39
C LEU A 298 -1.16 11.34 15.04
N THR A 299 -0.02 10.69 14.97
CA THR A 299 0.44 10.01 13.75
C THR A 299 1.06 8.66 14.08
N ASN A 300 0.69 7.62 13.32
CA ASN A 300 1.29 6.29 13.45
C ASN A 300 1.17 5.68 14.86
N VAL A 301 0.06 5.87 15.56
CA VAL A 301 -0.17 5.32 16.90
C VAL A 301 -1.45 4.48 16.94
N ILE A 302 -1.49 3.55 17.88
CA ILE A 302 -2.69 2.81 18.27
C ILE A 302 -3.22 3.42 19.57
N VAL A 303 -4.51 3.74 19.66
CA VAL A 303 -5.15 4.17 20.89
C VAL A 303 -6.16 3.12 21.33
N ASP A 304 -5.83 2.45 22.42
CA ASP A 304 -6.58 1.34 22.99
C ASP A 304 -7.48 1.84 24.12
N GLY A 305 -8.79 1.88 23.88
CA GLY A 305 -9.80 2.28 24.86
C GLY A 305 -10.30 1.15 25.77
N THR A 306 -9.89 -0.10 25.54
CA THR A 306 -10.44 -1.28 26.24
C THR A 306 -10.15 -1.31 27.74
N LYS A 307 -9.13 -0.60 28.18
CA LYS A 307 -8.69 -0.50 29.58
C LYS A 307 -9.05 0.82 30.26
N ASN A 308 -9.80 1.70 29.58
CA ASN A 308 -10.21 2.96 30.19
C ASN A 308 -10.98 2.74 31.49
N ALA A 309 -10.64 3.49 32.52
CA ALA A 309 -11.32 3.43 33.83
C ALA A 309 -12.78 3.94 33.76
N THR A 310 -13.10 4.74 32.73
CA THR A 310 -14.44 5.27 32.49
C THR A 310 -14.84 5.09 31.04
N ASN A 311 -16.13 4.83 30.79
CA ASN A 311 -16.70 4.71 29.46
C ASN A 311 -16.95 6.10 28.84
N ASP A 312 -15.92 6.87 28.59
CA ASP A 312 -16.00 8.20 27.96
C ASP A 312 -15.57 8.14 26.48
N GLN A 313 -15.50 9.27 25.78
CA GLN A 313 -14.99 9.34 24.40
C GLN A 313 -13.47 9.39 24.37
N PHE A 314 -12.85 9.08 23.23
CA PHE A 314 -11.39 9.21 23.07
C PHE A 314 -10.92 10.66 23.19
N PHE A 315 -11.72 11.62 22.72
CA PHE A 315 -11.43 13.05 22.82
C PHE A 315 -12.61 13.78 23.45
N ASN A 316 -12.43 14.35 24.61
CA ASN A 316 -13.48 15.07 25.34
C ASN A 316 -13.07 16.52 25.58
N TYR A 317 -13.75 17.47 24.96
CA TYR A 317 -13.51 18.90 25.08
C TYR A 317 -14.19 19.46 26.33
N LYS A 318 -13.41 20.11 27.21
CA LYS A 318 -13.87 20.53 28.54
C LYS A 318 -14.06 22.03 28.70
N THR A 319 -13.28 22.85 28.02
CA THR A 319 -13.32 24.31 28.16
C THR A 319 -14.02 24.99 26.98
N ALA A 320 -14.84 26.01 27.27
CA ALA A 320 -15.52 26.81 26.26
C ALA A 320 -14.55 27.87 25.69
N THR A 321 -13.75 27.49 24.72
CA THR A 321 -12.70 28.35 24.12
C THR A 321 -12.48 28.01 22.66
N ASN A 322 -11.53 28.68 22.01
CA ASN A 322 -11.11 28.41 20.63
C ASN A 322 -9.97 27.39 20.65
N TYR A 323 -10.22 26.20 20.12
CA TYR A 323 -9.23 25.14 19.99
C TYR A 323 -8.53 25.18 18.64
N LYS A 324 -7.24 24.83 18.64
CA LYS A 324 -6.52 24.44 17.44
C LYS A 324 -7.05 23.12 16.88
N ALA A 325 -6.45 22.64 15.79
CA ALA A 325 -6.88 21.43 15.13
C ALA A 325 -6.61 20.16 15.96
N LEU A 326 -7.49 19.17 15.80
CA LEU A 326 -7.23 17.76 16.10
C LEU A 326 -6.87 17.07 14.79
N ASP A 327 -5.61 16.69 14.63
CA ASP A 327 -5.09 16.03 13.45
C ASP A 327 -4.72 14.58 13.72
N ILE A 328 -5.38 13.64 13.04
CA ILE A 328 -5.17 12.20 13.18
C ILE A 328 -4.81 11.62 11.82
N ASN A 329 -3.66 10.96 11.74
CA ASN A 329 -3.20 10.36 10.50
C ASN A 329 -2.55 8.99 10.71
N ASN A 330 -2.95 8.00 9.95
CA ASN A 330 -2.42 6.63 10.00
C ASN A 330 -2.44 6.02 11.41
N CYS A 331 -3.53 6.26 12.15
CA CYS A 331 -3.74 5.74 13.51
C CYS A 331 -4.73 4.56 13.52
N GLU A 332 -4.80 3.89 14.67
CA GLU A 332 -5.82 2.91 14.96
C GLU A 332 -6.49 3.25 16.29
N PHE A 333 -7.81 3.21 16.34
CA PHE A 333 -8.59 3.45 17.55
C PHE A 333 -9.58 2.33 17.75
N TYR A 334 -9.61 1.74 18.93
CA TYR A 334 -10.60 0.72 19.23
C TYR A 334 -11.05 0.72 20.69
N GLY A 335 -12.31 0.34 20.89
CA GLY A 335 -12.91 0.11 22.18
C GLY A 335 -13.17 -1.37 22.45
N ALA A 336 -14.12 -1.67 23.30
CA ALA A 336 -14.55 -3.02 23.59
C ALA A 336 -16.03 -3.22 23.19
N VAL A 337 -16.31 -4.28 22.43
CA VAL A 337 -17.69 -4.71 22.14
C VAL A 337 -18.21 -5.68 23.20
N SER A 338 -17.31 -6.35 23.90
CA SER A 338 -17.62 -7.20 25.07
C SER A 338 -16.39 -7.33 25.97
N GLY A 339 -16.57 -7.39 27.27
CA GLY A 339 -15.48 -7.63 28.23
C GLY A 339 -14.43 -6.50 28.25
N GLY A 340 -14.74 -5.37 28.80
CA GLY A 340 -13.88 -4.20 28.87
C GLY A 340 -14.71 -2.92 28.96
N THR A 341 -14.04 -1.76 28.96
CA THR A 341 -14.78 -0.50 28.98
C THR A 341 -15.33 -0.17 27.61
N VAL A 342 -16.65 -0.04 27.53
CA VAL A 342 -17.36 0.35 26.30
C VAL A 342 -17.23 1.86 26.10
N MET A 343 -16.63 2.28 24.99
CA MET A 343 -16.44 3.70 24.68
C MET A 343 -17.74 4.38 24.25
N LYS A 344 -17.99 5.61 24.73
CA LYS A 344 -19.18 6.40 24.39
C LYS A 344 -19.14 7.04 23.01
N GLY A 345 -18.01 7.03 22.33
CA GLY A 345 -17.84 7.61 21.01
C GLY A 345 -16.39 8.00 20.74
N PHE A 346 -16.17 8.66 19.61
CA PHE A 346 -14.84 9.08 19.20
C PHE A 346 -14.46 10.43 19.82
N TYR A 347 -15.25 11.47 19.58
CA TYR A 347 -15.07 12.75 20.26
C TYR A 347 -16.39 13.27 20.84
N TYR A 348 -16.28 14.18 21.81
CA TYR A 348 -17.42 14.86 22.42
C TYR A 348 -17.14 16.34 22.67
N VAL A 349 -17.97 17.20 22.07
CA VAL A 349 -17.93 18.65 22.27
C VAL A 349 -19.27 19.12 22.86
N ASN A 350 -19.34 19.16 24.17
CA ASN A 350 -20.55 19.56 24.92
C ASN A 350 -20.37 20.90 25.67
N VAL A 351 -19.46 21.71 25.18
CA VAL A 351 -19.19 23.08 25.64
C VAL A 351 -19.22 24.03 24.44
N ALA A 352 -19.41 25.32 24.70
CA ALA A 352 -19.43 26.34 23.65
C ALA A 352 -18.01 26.63 23.13
N ALA A 353 -17.37 25.61 22.55
CA ALA A 353 -16.02 25.67 21.98
C ALA A 353 -16.06 25.84 20.46
N THR A 354 -15.16 26.65 19.92
CA THR A 354 -14.85 26.66 18.50
C THR A 354 -13.62 25.80 18.25
N ILE A 355 -13.67 24.87 17.32
CA ILE A 355 -12.54 24.01 16.92
C ILE A 355 -12.17 24.33 15.49
N GLU A 356 -10.91 24.64 15.23
CA GLU A 356 -10.45 25.05 13.90
C GLU A 356 -10.67 23.94 12.86
N ALA A 357 -10.23 22.73 13.17
CA ALA A 357 -10.48 21.55 12.35
C ALA A 357 -10.43 20.26 13.17
N VAL A 358 -11.16 19.25 12.72
CA VAL A 358 -10.97 17.85 13.11
C VAL A 358 -10.68 17.07 11.84
N ASN A 359 -9.44 16.61 11.69
CA ASN A 359 -8.96 15.88 10.54
C ASN A 359 -8.65 14.43 10.95
N ILE A 360 -9.37 13.47 10.38
CA ILE A 360 -9.18 12.04 10.61
C ILE A 360 -8.88 11.38 9.27
N ARG A 361 -7.65 10.92 9.10
CA ARG A 361 -7.19 10.42 7.81
C ARG A 361 -6.45 9.09 7.93
N ASN A 362 -6.59 8.25 6.90
CA ASN A 362 -5.77 7.05 6.75
C ASN A 362 -5.79 6.15 8.00
N SER A 363 -6.90 6.07 8.72
CA SER A 363 -6.95 5.45 10.03
C SER A 363 -7.94 4.29 10.09
N TYR A 364 -7.71 3.38 11.05
CA TYR A 364 -8.66 2.34 11.43
C TYR A 364 -9.38 2.78 12.69
N ILE A 365 -10.70 2.69 12.67
CA ILE A 365 -11.55 3.04 13.83
C ILE A 365 -12.58 1.93 13.98
N HIS A 366 -12.52 1.21 15.08
CA HIS A 366 -13.37 0.03 15.19
C HIS A 366 -13.78 -0.32 16.63
N ASP A 367 -14.81 -1.14 16.70
CA ASP A 367 -15.32 -1.68 17.98
C ASP A 367 -15.67 -0.59 19.00
N ILE A 368 -16.25 0.51 18.53
CA ILE A 368 -16.73 1.62 19.36
C ILE A 368 -18.25 1.60 19.37
N THR A 369 -18.84 0.94 20.34
CA THR A 369 -20.29 0.73 20.41
C THR A 369 -21.08 2.00 20.66
N CYS A 370 -20.45 3.06 21.17
CA CYS A 370 -21.07 4.36 21.49
C CYS A 370 -22.18 4.25 22.55
N ASP A 371 -21.93 3.48 23.62
CA ASP A 371 -22.90 3.37 24.70
C ASP A 371 -23.04 4.68 25.49
N GLY A 372 -24.11 5.42 25.23
CA GLY A 372 -24.41 6.70 25.89
C GLY A 372 -24.00 7.97 25.14
N GLY A 373 -23.37 7.87 23.97
CA GLY A 373 -22.99 9.01 23.11
C GLY A 373 -23.13 8.69 21.63
N ASP A 374 -22.98 9.68 20.76
CA ASP A 374 -22.89 9.48 19.32
C ASP A 374 -21.42 9.34 18.89
N MET A 375 -21.14 8.83 17.67
CA MET A 375 -19.77 8.51 17.28
C MET A 375 -18.89 9.76 17.19
N PHE A 376 -19.30 10.72 16.37
CA PHE A 376 -18.66 12.01 16.20
C PHE A 376 -19.61 13.09 16.73
N ASP A 377 -19.52 13.40 18.02
CA ASP A 377 -20.57 14.10 18.77
C ASP A 377 -20.17 15.55 19.14
N CYS A 378 -20.71 16.51 18.40
CA CYS A 378 -20.58 17.95 18.67
C CYS A 378 -21.96 18.55 18.99
N ARG A 379 -22.32 18.67 20.28
CA ARG A 379 -23.67 19.12 20.70
C ARG A 379 -23.77 20.60 20.95
N LYS A 380 -22.72 21.25 21.44
CA LYS A 380 -22.74 22.65 21.83
C LYS A 380 -21.60 23.45 21.23
N GLY A 381 -20.69 22.78 20.53
CA GLY A 381 -19.52 23.41 19.92
C GLY A 381 -19.73 23.78 18.45
N TYR A 382 -18.70 24.37 17.89
CA TYR A 382 -18.57 24.68 16.48
C TYR A 382 -17.23 24.20 15.94
N ILE A 383 -17.23 23.07 15.24
CA ILE A 383 -16.08 22.60 14.45
C ILE A 383 -16.19 23.28 13.08
N LYS A 384 -15.21 24.14 12.72
CA LYS A 384 -15.24 24.84 11.43
C LYS A 384 -15.14 23.87 10.27
N THR A 385 -14.19 22.91 10.36
CA THR A 385 -13.97 21.90 9.33
C THR A 385 -13.85 20.51 9.95
N LEU A 386 -14.73 19.60 9.56
CA LEU A 386 -14.66 18.18 9.89
C LEU A 386 -14.30 17.39 8.64
N ASN A 387 -13.12 16.78 8.63
CA ASN A 387 -12.64 15.92 7.54
C ASN A 387 -12.48 14.48 8.04
N ILE A 388 -13.27 13.57 7.49
CA ILE A 388 -13.16 12.12 7.70
C ILE A 388 -12.81 11.52 6.32
N ASN A 389 -11.53 11.23 6.10
CA ASN A 389 -11.03 10.87 4.77
C ASN A 389 -10.16 9.62 4.78
N ASN A 390 -10.43 8.71 3.87
CA ASN A 390 -9.65 7.50 3.64
C ASN A 390 -9.48 6.64 4.91
N ASN A 391 -10.55 6.45 5.68
CA ASN A 391 -10.54 5.62 6.88
C ASN A 391 -11.30 4.31 6.66
N ILE A 392 -10.94 3.29 7.41
CA ILE A 392 -11.72 2.07 7.59
C ILE A 392 -12.39 2.16 8.97
N ILE A 393 -13.72 2.25 8.98
CA ILE A 393 -14.53 2.41 10.19
C ILE A 393 -15.51 1.24 10.25
N TYR A 394 -15.41 0.40 11.27
CA TYR A 394 -16.27 -0.78 11.35
C TYR A 394 -16.67 -1.15 12.79
N ASN A 395 -17.80 -1.84 12.92
CA ASN A 395 -18.39 -2.21 14.21
C ASN A 395 -18.60 -1.02 15.16
N CYS A 396 -18.99 0.13 14.63
CA CYS A 396 -19.12 1.35 15.40
C CYS A 396 -20.56 1.84 15.48
N ALA A 397 -20.87 2.64 16.51
CA ALA A 397 -22.14 3.37 16.65
C ALA A 397 -23.39 2.49 16.49
N LYS A 398 -23.41 1.29 17.05
CA LYS A 398 -24.47 0.31 16.83
C LYS A 398 -25.87 0.92 16.98
N GLU A 399 -26.17 1.55 18.11
CA GLU A 399 -27.46 2.17 18.43
C GLU A 399 -27.38 3.71 18.47
N ARG A 400 -26.44 4.31 17.71
CA ARG A 400 -26.16 5.74 17.77
C ARG A 400 -25.96 6.34 16.38
N ASP A 401 -26.01 7.67 16.30
CA ASP A 401 -25.74 8.40 15.09
C ASP A 401 -24.23 8.43 14.79
N PHE A 402 -23.89 8.49 13.49
CA PHE A 402 -22.49 8.56 13.09
C PHE A 402 -21.91 9.96 13.27
N VAL A 403 -22.50 10.97 12.66
CA VAL A 403 -22.14 12.37 12.89
C VAL A 403 -23.32 13.07 13.54
N ARG A 404 -23.14 13.50 14.77
CA ARG A 404 -24.02 14.45 15.42
C ARG A 404 -23.33 15.81 15.48
N TYR A 405 -23.99 16.84 14.94
CA TYR A 405 -23.43 18.15 14.89
C TYR A 405 -24.55 19.19 15.05
N ASP A 406 -24.70 19.73 16.25
CA ASP A 406 -25.67 20.78 16.54
C ASP A 406 -25.09 21.81 17.54
N ASP A 407 -25.71 22.97 17.63
CA ASP A 407 -25.46 23.94 18.66
C ASP A 407 -26.68 23.98 19.61
N ALA A 408 -26.75 23.00 20.48
CA ALA A 408 -27.84 22.91 21.46
C ALA A 408 -27.86 24.08 22.45
N ALA A 409 -26.73 24.76 22.65
CA ALA A 409 -26.63 25.93 23.51
C ALA A 409 -26.94 27.25 22.79
N LYS A 410 -27.05 27.22 21.45
CA LYS A 410 -27.25 28.40 20.60
C LYS A 410 -26.17 29.47 20.80
N SER A 411 -24.92 29.03 21.02
CA SER A 411 -23.80 29.88 21.38
C SER A 411 -23.17 30.62 20.21
N PHE A 412 -23.49 30.20 18.97
CA PHE A 412 -22.84 30.72 17.77
C PHE A 412 -23.85 31.45 16.85
N ASN A 413 -23.40 32.54 16.25
CA ASN A 413 -24.22 33.31 15.32
C ASN A 413 -23.96 32.80 13.89
N ASN A 414 -24.95 32.10 13.31
CA ASN A 414 -24.92 31.56 11.95
C ASN A 414 -23.63 30.78 11.61
N PRO A 415 -23.27 29.74 12.37
CA PRO A 415 -22.09 28.94 12.07
C PRO A 415 -22.26 28.21 10.73
N VAL A 416 -21.21 28.15 9.94
CA VAL A 416 -21.16 27.49 8.62
C VAL A 416 -20.12 26.38 8.66
N PRO A 417 -20.47 25.17 9.15
CA PRO A 417 -19.53 24.07 9.18
C PRO A 417 -19.30 23.47 7.81
N GLU A 418 -18.05 23.10 7.55
CA GLU A 418 -17.62 22.26 6.44
C GLU A 418 -17.49 20.82 6.92
N ILE A 419 -18.26 19.88 6.36
CA ILE A 419 -18.25 18.46 6.75
C ILE A 419 -17.94 17.62 5.53
N ASN A 420 -16.75 17.04 5.48
CA ASN A 420 -16.24 16.23 4.39
C ASN A 420 -16.05 14.78 4.83
N ILE A 421 -16.86 13.87 4.31
CA ILE A 421 -16.77 12.43 4.57
C ILE A 421 -16.49 11.77 3.22
N THR A 422 -15.23 11.41 2.98
CA THR A 422 -14.80 11.02 1.64
C THR A 422 -13.85 9.82 1.67
N ASN A 423 -13.97 8.96 0.67
CA ASN A 423 -13.09 7.80 0.49
C ASN A 423 -13.03 6.83 1.68
N ASN A 424 -14.09 6.73 2.50
CA ASN A 424 -14.09 5.84 3.65
C ASN A 424 -14.76 4.52 3.31
N THR A 425 -14.26 3.43 3.93
CA THR A 425 -15.00 2.18 4.07
C THR A 425 -15.68 2.18 5.43
N ILE A 426 -17.01 2.14 5.44
CA ILE A 426 -17.84 2.15 6.65
C ILE A 426 -18.65 0.86 6.66
N ASP A 427 -18.31 -0.06 7.56
CA ASP A 427 -18.91 -1.38 7.61
C ASP A 427 -19.51 -1.70 8.98
N ASN A 428 -20.68 -2.32 8.98
CA ASN A 428 -21.36 -2.76 10.21
C ASN A 428 -21.49 -1.65 11.26
N CYS A 429 -21.80 -0.44 10.81
CA CYS A 429 -22.01 0.73 11.65
C CYS A 429 -23.49 1.12 11.64
N MET A 430 -24.00 1.74 12.72
CA MET A 430 -25.38 2.24 12.82
C MET A 430 -26.43 1.16 12.49
N ASN A 431 -26.16 -0.07 12.83
CA ASN A 431 -26.96 -1.24 12.43
C ASN A 431 -27.93 -1.75 13.50
N GLY A 432 -28.22 -0.95 14.52
CA GLY A 432 -29.21 -1.26 15.54
C GLY A 432 -30.65 -1.11 15.07
N ALA A 433 -31.58 -1.75 15.78
CA ALA A 433 -32.98 -1.90 15.38
C ALA A 433 -33.77 -0.57 15.22
N ASN A 434 -33.27 0.53 15.75
CA ASN A 434 -34.02 1.80 15.84
C ASN A 434 -33.58 2.85 14.79
N GLY A 435 -33.17 2.45 13.63
CA GLY A 435 -32.88 3.33 12.48
C GLY A 435 -32.07 4.59 12.85
N LYS A 436 -30.74 4.47 12.87
CA LYS A 436 -29.86 5.59 13.19
C LYS A 436 -29.54 6.42 11.94
N ARG A 437 -28.82 7.51 12.12
CA ARG A 437 -28.53 8.47 11.06
C ARG A 437 -27.05 8.53 10.78
N ILE A 438 -26.70 8.63 9.51
CA ILE A 438 -25.33 8.98 9.12
C ILE A 438 -25.07 10.44 9.53
N LEU A 439 -26.05 11.32 9.31
CA LEU A 439 -25.94 12.74 9.59
C LEU A 439 -27.09 13.22 10.50
N TYR A 440 -26.76 13.67 11.68
CA TYR A 440 -27.64 14.45 12.52
C TYR A 440 -27.03 15.85 12.65
N VAL A 441 -27.21 16.68 11.60
CA VAL A 441 -26.59 18.00 11.50
C VAL A 441 -27.66 19.09 11.55
N ARG A 442 -27.62 19.92 12.58
CA ARG A 442 -28.54 21.05 12.72
C ARG A 442 -27.92 22.15 13.56
N PHE A 443 -28.03 23.38 13.10
CA PHE A 443 -27.67 24.55 13.86
C PHE A 443 -28.88 25.46 14.06
N ASN A 444 -29.24 25.70 15.30
CA ASN A 444 -30.35 26.60 15.68
C ASN A 444 -31.66 26.33 14.90
N GLY A 445 -31.88 25.10 14.46
CA GLY A 445 -33.04 24.74 13.66
C GLY A 445 -33.02 25.29 12.22
N LYS A 446 -31.89 25.83 11.74
CA LYS A 446 -31.76 26.38 10.38
C LYS A 446 -31.09 25.41 9.43
N LYS A 447 -31.63 25.30 8.22
CA LYS A 447 -31.08 24.48 7.12
C LYS A 447 -29.91 25.16 6.37
N ALA A 448 -29.85 26.47 6.37
CA ALA A 448 -28.92 27.25 5.55
C ALA A 448 -27.49 27.27 6.16
N GLY A 449 -26.48 27.16 5.32
CA GLY A 449 -25.08 27.42 5.65
C GLY A 449 -24.24 26.21 6.06
N GLN A 450 -24.80 25.01 6.04
CA GLN A 450 -24.00 23.79 6.27
C GLN A 450 -23.48 23.27 4.92
N HIS A 451 -22.16 23.15 4.76
CA HIS A 451 -21.54 22.55 3.59
C HIS A 451 -21.18 21.10 3.93
N ILE A 452 -21.86 20.15 3.30
CA ILE A 452 -21.67 18.71 3.57
C ILE A 452 -21.32 18.02 2.27
N LYS A 453 -20.20 17.31 2.24
CA LYS A 453 -19.75 16.48 1.12
C LYS A 453 -19.63 15.04 1.52
N MET A 454 -20.27 14.16 0.73
CA MET A 454 -20.22 12.70 0.89
C MET A 454 -19.77 12.09 -0.45
N ALA A 455 -18.50 11.68 -0.56
CA ALA A 455 -17.96 11.24 -1.86
C ALA A 455 -17.06 10.01 -1.76
N ASN A 456 -17.17 9.11 -2.74
CA ASN A 456 -16.35 7.92 -2.89
C ASN A 456 -16.36 6.98 -1.67
N ASN A 457 -17.39 7.02 -0.83
CA ASN A 457 -17.48 6.12 0.31
C ASN A 457 -18.03 4.76 -0.11
N LEU A 458 -17.57 3.71 0.56
CA LEU A 458 -18.10 2.36 0.49
C LEU A 458 -18.78 2.06 1.84
N ILE A 459 -20.10 2.03 1.84
CA ILE A 459 -20.93 1.85 3.04
C ILE A 459 -21.64 0.50 2.96
N THR A 460 -21.39 -0.36 3.94
CA THR A 460 -21.89 -1.73 3.93
C THR A 460 -22.49 -2.14 5.27
N ASN A 461 -23.45 -3.05 5.23
CA ASN A 461 -24.02 -3.70 6.42
C ASN A 461 -24.59 -2.70 7.45
N THR A 462 -25.38 -1.72 7.02
CA THR A 462 -26.00 -0.73 7.90
C THR A 462 -27.53 -0.71 7.75
N GLN A 463 -28.22 -0.29 8.83
CA GLN A 463 -29.66 0.04 8.83
C GLN A 463 -29.91 1.55 8.88
N ALA A 464 -28.86 2.36 8.79
CA ALA A 464 -28.98 3.81 8.90
C ALA A 464 -29.77 4.44 7.74
N VAL A 465 -30.35 5.59 8.01
CA VAL A 465 -30.78 6.57 7.01
C VAL A 465 -29.77 7.70 6.97
N TYR A 466 -29.80 8.54 5.92
CA TYR A 466 -28.91 9.70 5.92
C TYR A 466 -29.24 10.65 7.04
N THR A 467 -30.48 11.12 7.11
CA THR A 467 -30.97 11.95 8.22
C THR A 467 -32.49 11.87 8.32
N ASN A 468 -33.02 12.15 9.50
CA ASN A 468 -34.42 12.43 9.73
C ASN A 468 -34.63 13.90 10.17
N GLN A 469 -33.63 14.76 9.95
CA GLN A 469 -33.65 16.15 10.34
C GLN A 469 -33.89 17.05 9.12
N ALA A 470 -35.05 17.69 9.05
CA ALA A 470 -35.39 18.61 7.97
C ALA A 470 -34.45 19.83 7.87
N THR A 471 -33.71 20.10 8.94
CA THR A 471 -32.74 21.22 9.02
C THR A 471 -31.34 20.85 8.58
N THR A 472 -31.03 19.58 8.33
CA THR A 472 -29.77 19.16 7.73
C THR A 472 -29.74 19.58 6.25
N SER A 473 -28.70 20.29 5.84
CA SER A 473 -28.50 20.62 4.41
C SER A 473 -28.34 19.35 3.60
N THR A 474 -28.81 19.39 2.36
CA THR A 474 -28.61 18.27 1.43
C THR A 474 -27.12 18.15 1.10
N PRO A 475 -26.47 17.00 1.35
CA PRO A 475 -25.07 16.83 1.00
C PRO A 475 -24.81 16.88 -0.50
N GLU A 476 -23.60 17.30 -0.85
CA GLU A 476 -23.04 17.08 -2.20
C GLU A 476 -22.59 15.61 -2.27
N TYR A 477 -23.38 14.82 -2.98
CA TYR A 477 -23.10 13.40 -3.16
C TYR A 477 -22.34 13.14 -4.45
N SER A 478 -21.35 12.24 -4.41
CA SER A 478 -20.72 11.72 -5.63
C SER A 478 -20.08 10.36 -5.39
N ASN A 479 -20.34 9.42 -6.31
CA ASN A 479 -19.69 8.12 -6.41
C ASN A 479 -19.65 7.30 -5.10
N ASN A 480 -20.67 7.40 -4.23
CA ASN A 480 -20.79 6.50 -3.09
C ASN A 480 -21.34 5.15 -3.52
N TYR A 481 -20.90 4.08 -2.87
CA TYR A 481 -21.34 2.72 -3.13
C TYR A 481 -21.89 2.08 -1.86
N TYR A 482 -22.97 1.32 -2.02
CA TYR A 482 -23.72 0.73 -0.91
C TYR A 482 -23.93 -0.75 -1.14
N PHE A 483 -23.79 -1.55 -0.09
CA PHE A 483 -24.12 -2.97 -0.12
C PHE A 483 -24.74 -3.41 1.22
N ASN A 484 -25.79 -4.23 1.14
CA ASN A 484 -26.53 -4.72 2.31
C ASN A 484 -26.94 -3.60 3.28
N CYS A 485 -27.40 -2.48 2.72
CA CYS A 485 -28.03 -1.40 3.47
C CYS A 485 -29.53 -1.69 3.51
N THR A 486 -30.02 -2.20 4.63
CA THR A 486 -31.39 -2.75 4.73
C THR A 486 -32.46 -1.70 4.71
N ASN A 487 -32.10 -0.44 5.01
CA ASN A 487 -33.03 0.67 4.85
C ASN A 487 -32.99 1.15 3.40
N ALA A 488 -33.97 0.72 2.61
CA ALA A 488 -34.06 1.02 1.17
C ALA A 488 -34.01 2.52 0.83
N ASN A 489 -34.27 3.38 1.83
CA ASN A 489 -34.36 4.81 1.61
C ASN A 489 -33.06 5.58 1.78
N ILE A 490 -31.95 4.90 2.08
CA ILE A 490 -30.63 5.55 2.13
C ILE A 490 -30.23 6.17 0.77
N PHE A 491 -30.79 5.66 -0.32
CA PHE A 491 -30.58 6.13 -1.69
C PHE A 491 -31.72 6.99 -2.24
N MET A 492 -32.82 7.13 -1.49
CA MET A 492 -33.98 7.84 -1.99
C MET A 492 -33.92 9.34 -1.68
N PRO A 493 -34.43 10.20 -2.56
CA PRO A 493 -34.69 11.60 -2.21
C PRO A 493 -35.65 11.65 -1.03
N SER A 494 -35.60 12.75 -0.30
CA SER A 494 -36.59 12.99 0.75
C SER A 494 -37.98 12.85 0.17
N ASP A 495 -38.74 11.88 0.63
CA ASP A 495 -40.15 11.77 0.28
C ASP A 495 -40.93 12.87 1.04
N SER A 496 -41.71 13.65 0.31
CA SER A 496 -42.47 14.79 0.78
C SER A 496 -43.50 14.46 1.89
N GLY A 497 -43.61 13.24 2.30
CA GLY A 497 -44.52 12.77 3.37
C GLY A 497 -43.85 12.04 4.52
N ASN A 498 -42.57 11.71 4.44
CA ASN A 498 -41.91 10.89 5.43
C ASN A 498 -40.67 11.54 6.02
N SER A 499 -40.80 12.15 7.20
CA SER A 499 -39.71 12.84 7.90
C SER A 499 -38.56 11.94 8.37
N LEU A 500 -38.65 10.62 8.18
CA LEU A 500 -37.60 9.66 8.53
C LEU A 500 -36.52 9.53 7.46
N TYR A 501 -36.73 10.05 6.25
CA TYR A 501 -35.91 9.74 5.08
C TYR A 501 -35.47 10.98 4.30
N TRP A 502 -34.95 11.98 5.00
CA TRP A 502 -34.45 13.18 4.37
C TRP A 502 -33.08 12.98 3.74
N ASN A 503 -32.84 13.60 2.59
CA ASN A 503 -31.55 13.73 1.94
C ASN A 503 -30.87 12.40 1.60
N GLY A 504 -31.60 11.40 1.09
CA GLY A 504 -31.00 10.18 0.55
C GLY A 504 -30.06 10.48 -0.63
N ASP A 505 -29.03 9.64 -0.78
CA ASP A 505 -28.05 9.75 -1.88
C ASP A 505 -28.62 9.21 -3.19
N THR A 506 -29.22 10.07 -4.00
CA THR A 506 -29.76 9.70 -5.32
C THR A 506 -28.67 9.45 -6.37
N SER A 507 -27.42 9.84 -6.12
CA SER A 507 -26.27 9.55 -6.96
C SER A 507 -25.56 8.25 -6.60
N GLY A 508 -25.92 7.64 -5.46
CA GLY A 508 -25.30 6.43 -4.94
C GLY A 508 -25.66 5.20 -5.75
N ARG A 509 -24.81 4.20 -5.65
CA ARG A 509 -24.99 2.89 -6.30
C ARG A 509 -25.22 1.81 -5.26
N ASN A 510 -26.39 1.19 -5.30
CA ASN A 510 -26.64 -0.06 -4.58
C ASN A 510 -26.21 -1.22 -5.47
N GLY A 511 -25.28 -2.04 -5.02
CA GLY A 511 -24.66 -3.04 -5.88
C GLY A 511 -24.31 -4.35 -5.21
N SER A 512 -23.41 -5.05 -5.85
CA SER A 512 -22.96 -6.38 -5.43
C SER A 512 -22.07 -6.34 -4.20
N ASP A 513 -21.94 -7.48 -3.54
CA ASP A 513 -21.03 -7.69 -2.42
C ASP A 513 -19.59 -7.30 -2.80
N PRO A 514 -18.93 -6.41 -2.04
CA PRO A 514 -17.51 -6.11 -2.24
C PRO A 514 -16.58 -7.31 -2.02
N LYS A 515 -17.06 -8.39 -1.37
CA LYS A 515 -16.29 -9.59 -1.05
C LYS A 515 -14.98 -9.25 -0.34
N TYR A 516 -15.09 -8.58 0.78
CA TYR A 516 -13.92 -8.24 1.60
C TYR A 516 -13.10 -9.48 1.96
N LYS A 517 -11.79 -9.38 1.92
CA LYS A 517 -10.87 -10.51 2.09
C LYS A 517 -10.94 -11.14 3.48
N ALA A 518 -10.92 -10.35 4.54
CA ALA A 518 -11.03 -10.83 5.92
C ALA A 518 -11.55 -9.72 6.86
N PRO A 519 -12.81 -9.28 6.73
CA PRO A 519 -13.35 -8.11 7.47
C PRO A 519 -13.33 -8.32 8.98
N SER A 520 -13.49 -9.54 9.48
CA SER A 520 -13.37 -9.86 10.91
C SER A 520 -11.97 -9.68 11.48
N LYS A 521 -10.96 -9.51 10.63
CA LYS A 521 -9.56 -9.21 10.99
C LYS A 521 -9.15 -7.79 10.58
N GLY A 522 -10.11 -6.94 10.19
CA GLY A 522 -9.84 -5.58 9.71
C GLY A 522 -9.31 -5.49 8.27
N ASP A 523 -9.27 -6.60 7.51
CA ASP A 523 -8.84 -6.60 6.11
C ASP A 523 -10.06 -6.40 5.19
N PHE A 524 -10.29 -5.15 4.81
CA PHE A 524 -11.37 -4.70 3.92
C PHE A 524 -10.92 -4.59 2.45
N THR A 525 -9.87 -5.30 2.07
CA THR A 525 -9.46 -5.39 0.65
C THR A 525 -10.64 -5.93 -0.17
N ILE A 526 -11.01 -5.20 -1.22
CA ILE A 526 -12.14 -5.54 -2.08
C ILE A 526 -11.74 -6.70 -3.00
N GLY A 527 -12.42 -7.83 -2.88
CA GLY A 527 -12.22 -9.01 -3.73
C GLY A 527 -13.11 -9.04 -4.98
N ASN A 528 -14.12 -8.20 -5.06
CA ASN A 528 -15.00 -8.08 -6.22
C ASN A 528 -14.39 -7.09 -7.22
N GLU A 529 -13.98 -7.58 -8.40
CA GLU A 529 -13.31 -6.78 -9.43
C GLU A 529 -14.16 -5.61 -9.95
N GLU A 530 -15.47 -5.79 -10.08
CA GLU A 530 -16.35 -4.71 -10.56
C GLU A 530 -16.45 -3.57 -9.54
N VAL A 531 -16.51 -3.90 -8.26
CA VAL A 531 -16.52 -2.89 -7.18
C VAL A 531 -15.15 -2.21 -7.06
N SER A 532 -14.06 -2.97 -7.20
CA SER A 532 -12.70 -2.45 -7.14
C SER A 532 -12.42 -1.39 -8.24
N LYS A 533 -12.96 -1.59 -9.44
CA LYS A 533 -12.84 -0.63 -10.57
C LYS A 533 -13.49 0.72 -10.28
N LEU A 534 -14.45 0.79 -9.37
CA LEU A 534 -15.17 2.02 -9.02
C LEU A 534 -14.33 2.97 -8.16
N LYS A 535 -13.22 2.51 -7.60
CA LYS A 535 -12.33 3.28 -6.73
C LYS A 535 -13.07 3.95 -5.57
N VAL A 536 -13.97 3.21 -4.93
CA VAL A 536 -14.72 3.62 -3.75
C VAL A 536 -14.13 3.01 -2.49
N GLY A 537 -14.35 3.65 -1.35
CA GLY A 537 -13.82 3.20 -0.08
C GLY A 537 -12.37 3.62 0.19
N ALA A 538 -11.83 3.18 1.30
CA ALA A 538 -10.47 3.49 1.70
C ALA A 538 -9.45 2.71 0.85
N THR A 539 -8.38 3.41 0.46
CA THR A 539 -7.23 2.80 -0.23
C THR A 539 -6.14 2.46 0.79
N ARG A 540 -5.64 1.21 0.76
CA ARG A 540 -4.59 0.69 1.67
C ARG A 540 -3.53 -0.08 0.90
#